data_da814904be09f8fa38083fbf3ee8ac8f
#
_entry.id   da814904be09f8fa38083fbf3ee8ac8f
#
_cell.length_a   1.000
_cell.length_b   1.000
_cell.length_c   1.000
_cell.angle_alpha   90.00
_cell.angle_beta   90.00
_cell.angle_gamma   90.00
#
_symmetry.space_group_name_H-M   'P 1'
#
loop_
_entity.id
_entity.type
_entity.pdbx_description
1 polymer ?
#
loop_
_entity_poly.entity_id
_entity_poly.type
_entity_poly.pdbx_seq_one_letter_code
_entity_poly.pdbx_strand_id
1 'polypeptide(L)'
;MSSDSRIKHMMPHKNSKFKQGIILPASCKKYFNSCKDAPIIYRSALERMFIEYCENDSSIQRWASEPISITYYSRLDKKEKNYYPDFVIENCKGIRSIVEVKPSSQVEKPKSTDSTWSKQTWIKNVDKWNAAKAFAQKHGMKFIIITEKFFSI
;
A
#
# COMPACT_ATOMS: atom_id res chain seq x y z
N MET A 1 23.02 -14.24 1.27
CA MET A 1 21.66 -14.41 1.84
C MET A 1 20.61 -13.96 0.84
N SER A 2 19.55 -14.76 0.71
CA SER A 2 18.42 -14.32 -0.12
C SER A 2 17.73 -13.11 0.51
N SER A 3 17.09 -12.27 -0.31
CA SER A 3 16.29 -11.15 0.18
C SER A 3 15.21 -11.60 1.16
N ASP A 4 14.65 -12.80 0.98
CA ASP A 4 13.62 -13.37 1.84
C ASP A 4 14.07 -13.56 3.27
N SER A 5 15.31 -14.08 3.48
CA SER A 5 15.81 -14.29 4.82
C SER A 5 16.06 -12.98 5.56
N ARG A 6 16.45 -11.92 4.84
CA ARG A 6 16.63 -10.58 5.41
C ARG A 6 15.30 -9.95 5.77
N ILE A 7 14.31 -10.05 4.89
CA ILE A 7 12.96 -9.58 5.16
C ILE A 7 12.41 -10.27 6.41
N LYS A 8 12.50 -11.59 6.47
CA LYS A 8 12.04 -12.38 7.62
C LYS A 8 12.73 -11.97 8.93
N HIS A 9 14.05 -11.74 8.85
CA HIS A 9 14.83 -11.38 10.04
C HIS A 9 14.45 -10.00 10.59
N MET A 10 14.02 -9.09 9.74
CA MET A 10 13.65 -7.73 10.12
C MET A 10 12.19 -7.58 10.52
N MET A 11 11.41 -8.64 10.44
CA MET A 11 10.00 -8.60 10.82
C MET A 11 9.83 -8.52 12.33
N PRO A 12 8.83 -7.74 12.82
CA PRO A 12 8.56 -7.69 14.24
C PRO A 12 8.16 -9.07 14.75
N HIS A 13 8.45 -9.33 16.03
CA HIS A 13 8.09 -10.58 16.67
C HIS A 13 6.59 -10.87 16.53
N LYS A 14 6.22 -12.16 16.50
CA LYS A 14 4.83 -12.64 16.35
C LYS A 14 3.84 -11.98 17.33
N ASN A 15 4.33 -11.49 18.45
CA ASN A 15 3.53 -10.87 19.50
C ASN A 15 3.42 -9.35 19.38
N SER A 16 3.92 -8.76 18.31
CA SER A 16 3.77 -7.32 18.10
C SER A 16 2.29 -6.98 17.93
N LYS A 17 1.77 -6.12 18.82
CA LYS A 17 0.37 -5.70 18.85
C LYS A 17 -0.10 -5.11 17.51
N PHE A 18 0.77 -4.45 16.78
CA PHE A 18 0.44 -3.72 15.55
C PHE A 18 0.98 -4.38 14.29
N LYS A 19 1.70 -5.49 14.41
CA LYS A 19 2.32 -6.20 13.27
C LYS A 19 3.08 -5.28 12.31
N GLN A 20 3.65 -4.21 12.84
CA GLN A 20 4.42 -3.23 12.09
C GLN A 20 5.91 -3.60 12.09
N GLY A 21 6.62 -3.10 11.09
CA GLY A 21 8.04 -3.32 11.03
C GLY A 21 8.74 -2.45 10.00
N ILE A 22 10.04 -2.62 9.94
CA ILE A 22 10.93 -1.86 9.08
C ILE A 22 11.72 -2.84 8.21
N ILE A 23 11.82 -2.51 6.92
CA ILE A 23 12.68 -3.23 5.98
C ILE A 23 13.68 -2.23 5.40
N LEU A 24 14.95 -2.61 5.36
CA LEU A 24 15.96 -1.75 4.72
C LEU A 24 15.91 -1.95 3.19
N PRO A 25 15.92 -0.86 2.41
CA PRO A 25 15.89 -0.97 0.95
C PRO A 25 17.02 -1.84 0.39
N ALA A 26 18.20 -1.82 1.01
CA ALA A 26 19.34 -2.63 0.61
C ALA A 26 19.09 -4.14 0.70
N SER A 27 18.08 -4.59 1.45
CA SER A 27 17.71 -6.00 1.54
C SER A 27 16.74 -6.44 0.43
N CYS A 28 16.24 -5.52 -0.37
CA CYS A 28 15.27 -5.78 -1.43
C CYS A 28 15.94 -5.76 -2.79
N LYS A 29 15.55 -6.72 -3.65
CA LYS A 29 16.13 -6.85 -5.00
C LYS A 29 15.48 -5.91 -6.01
N LYS A 30 14.19 -5.63 -5.82
CA LYS A 30 13.36 -4.93 -6.82
C LYS A 30 12.90 -3.57 -6.36
N TYR A 31 13.37 -3.12 -5.21
CA TYR A 31 12.95 -1.83 -4.67
C TYR A 31 13.59 -0.67 -5.46
N PHE A 32 12.77 0.29 -5.85
CA PHE A 32 13.27 1.51 -6.44
C PHE A 32 12.66 2.72 -5.71
N ASN A 33 13.51 3.63 -5.31
CA ASN A 33 13.14 4.94 -4.79
C ASN A 33 14.40 5.82 -4.85
N SER A 34 14.19 7.11 -5.05
CA SER A 34 15.27 8.10 -4.98
C SER A 34 15.89 8.18 -3.58
N CYS A 35 15.14 7.85 -2.54
CA CYS A 35 15.60 7.81 -1.15
C CYS A 35 16.01 6.40 -0.74
N LYS A 36 17.11 5.91 -1.28
CA LYS A 36 17.58 4.54 -1.04
C LYS A 36 17.92 4.22 0.41
N ASP A 37 18.20 5.24 1.22
CA ASP A 37 18.57 5.06 2.63
C ASP A 37 17.36 5.16 3.57
N ALA A 38 16.21 5.60 3.08
CA ALA A 38 15.01 5.69 3.89
C ALA A 38 14.44 4.30 4.19
N PRO A 39 14.11 3.97 5.44
CA PRO A 39 13.53 2.67 5.76
C PRO A 39 12.16 2.51 5.12
N ILE A 40 11.84 1.27 4.71
CA ILE A 40 10.52 0.91 4.25
C ILE A 40 9.71 0.51 5.48
N ILE A 41 8.61 1.20 5.73
CA ILE A 41 7.76 0.93 6.88
C ILE A 41 6.50 0.22 6.41
N TYR A 42 6.22 -0.96 6.95
CA TYR A 42 4.92 -1.60 6.78
C TYR A 42 4.14 -1.48 8.09
N ARG A 43 2.85 -1.16 7.97
CA ARG A 43 1.98 -0.87 9.12
C ARG A 43 0.99 -1.98 9.41
N SER A 44 1.01 -3.04 8.58
CA SER A 44 0.13 -4.20 8.75
C SER A 44 0.80 -5.47 8.23
N ALA A 45 0.31 -6.62 8.68
CA ALA A 45 0.74 -7.91 8.16
C ALA A 45 0.42 -8.05 6.66
N LEU A 46 -0.69 -7.45 6.23
CA LEU A 46 -1.11 -7.51 4.83
C LEU A 46 -0.16 -6.73 3.92
N GLU A 47 0.30 -5.55 4.36
CA GLU A 47 1.33 -4.79 3.65
C GLU A 47 2.63 -5.59 3.52
N ARG A 48 3.04 -6.27 4.60
CA ARG A 48 4.21 -7.14 4.59
C ARG A 48 4.07 -8.27 3.58
N MET A 49 2.91 -8.92 3.54
CA MET A 49 2.63 -9.98 2.56
C MET A 49 2.71 -9.46 1.13
N PHE A 50 2.25 -8.24 0.90
CA PHE A 50 2.34 -7.63 -0.42
C PHE A 50 3.78 -7.33 -0.81
N ILE A 51 4.61 -6.86 0.12
CA ILE A 51 6.04 -6.65 -0.13
C ILE A 51 6.72 -7.97 -0.52
N GLU A 52 6.44 -9.04 0.21
CA GLU A 52 6.96 -10.37 -0.12
C GLU A 52 6.52 -10.82 -1.52
N TYR A 53 5.27 -10.58 -1.85
CA TYR A 53 4.75 -10.86 -3.18
C TYR A 53 5.52 -10.09 -4.26
N CYS A 54 5.72 -8.79 -4.07
CA CYS A 54 6.45 -7.97 -5.04
C CYS A 54 7.86 -8.47 -5.27
N GLU A 55 8.55 -8.88 -4.20
CA GLU A 55 9.93 -9.37 -4.30
C GLU A 55 10.04 -10.74 -4.98
N ASN A 56 9.02 -11.58 -4.86
CA ASN A 56 9.08 -12.97 -5.31
C ASN A 56 8.33 -13.24 -6.62
N ASP A 57 7.39 -12.40 -7.02
CA ASP A 57 6.62 -12.62 -8.23
C ASP A 57 7.36 -12.12 -9.46
N SER A 58 7.53 -12.99 -10.45
CA SER A 58 8.30 -12.68 -11.66
C SER A 58 7.63 -11.64 -12.56
N SER A 59 6.32 -11.42 -12.43
CA SER A 59 5.60 -10.42 -13.21
C SER A 59 5.87 -8.99 -12.72
N ILE A 60 6.32 -8.83 -11.47
CA ILE A 60 6.69 -7.53 -10.90
C ILE A 60 8.15 -7.26 -11.18
N GLN A 61 8.45 -6.20 -11.91
CA GLN A 61 9.82 -5.81 -12.20
C GLN A 61 10.43 -4.98 -11.08
N ARG A 62 9.66 -4.04 -10.53
CA ARG A 62 10.12 -3.20 -9.43
C ARG A 62 8.94 -2.59 -8.67
N TRP A 63 9.20 -2.13 -7.46
CA TRP A 63 8.18 -1.56 -6.59
C TRP A 63 8.78 -0.51 -5.67
N ALA A 64 7.91 0.37 -5.15
CA ALA A 64 8.31 1.39 -4.17
C ALA A 64 7.20 1.56 -3.13
N SER A 65 7.61 1.87 -1.91
CA SER A 65 6.73 2.14 -0.77
C SER A 65 6.53 3.64 -0.61
N GLU A 66 5.28 4.08 -0.61
CA GLU A 66 4.88 5.48 -0.43
C GLU A 66 5.66 6.47 -1.32
N PRO A 67 5.85 6.18 -2.62
CA PRO A 67 6.75 6.98 -3.45
C PRO A 67 6.15 8.30 -3.95
N ILE A 68 4.82 8.47 -3.84
CA ILE A 68 4.12 9.63 -4.38
C ILE A 68 3.17 10.22 -3.35
N SER A 69 2.90 11.52 -3.51
CA SER A 69 1.91 12.25 -2.72
C SER A 69 0.81 12.75 -3.66
N ILE A 70 -0.43 12.47 -3.31
CA ILE A 70 -1.60 12.89 -4.08
C ILE A 70 -2.41 13.84 -3.21
N THR A 71 -2.64 15.05 -3.71
CA THR A 71 -3.52 16.02 -3.03
C THR A 71 -4.97 15.63 -3.26
N TYR A 72 -5.75 15.60 -2.20
CA TYR A 72 -7.18 15.33 -2.28
C TYR A 72 -7.95 16.30 -1.37
N TYR A 73 -9.22 16.55 -1.70
CA TYR A 73 -10.09 17.33 -0.83
C TYR A 73 -10.82 16.41 0.15
N SER A 74 -10.64 16.65 1.45
CA SER A 74 -11.31 15.89 2.50
C SER A 74 -12.65 16.51 2.83
N ARG A 75 -13.74 15.81 2.56
CA ARG A 75 -15.09 16.26 2.92
C ARG A 75 -15.28 16.32 4.44
N LEU A 76 -14.63 15.41 5.17
CA LEU A 76 -14.70 15.39 6.63
C LEU A 76 -14.00 16.60 7.24
N ASP A 77 -12.78 16.89 6.79
CA ASP A 77 -11.96 17.96 7.36
C ASP A 77 -12.16 19.30 6.65
N LYS A 78 -12.91 19.31 5.55
CA LYS A 78 -13.24 20.49 4.73
C LYS A 78 -12.01 21.26 4.28
N LYS A 79 -10.97 20.53 3.89
CA LYS A 79 -9.70 21.10 3.42
C LYS A 79 -8.96 20.13 2.53
N GLU A 80 -7.98 20.63 1.80
CA GLU A 80 -7.06 19.79 1.04
C GLU A 80 -6.08 19.10 1.98
N LYS A 81 -5.79 17.84 1.70
CA LYS A 81 -4.84 17.00 2.43
C LYS A 81 -3.99 16.22 1.45
N ASN A 82 -2.88 15.69 1.93
CA ASN A 82 -2.02 14.82 1.16
C ASN A 82 -2.31 13.37 1.48
N TYR A 83 -2.34 12.55 0.43
CA TYR A 83 -2.49 11.10 0.52
C TYR A 83 -1.25 10.43 -0.07
N TYR A 84 -0.70 9.49 0.69
CA TYR A 84 0.44 8.70 0.28
C TYR A 84 -0.04 7.27 0.05
N PRO A 85 -0.29 6.84 -1.21
CA PRO A 85 -0.64 5.45 -1.49
C PRO A 85 0.44 4.50 -1.01
N ASP A 86 0.04 3.31 -0.59
CA ASP A 86 0.95 2.35 0.02
C ASP A 86 2.12 1.98 -0.89
N PHE A 87 1.85 1.71 -2.16
CA PHE A 87 2.87 1.25 -3.10
C PHE A 87 2.63 1.76 -4.51
N VAL A 88 3.70 1.79 -5.29
CA VAL A 88 3.65 1.82 -6.75
C VAL A 88 4.44 0.61 -7.24
N ILE A 89 3.86 -0.14 -8.15
CA ILE A 89 4.52 -1.29 -8.78
C ILE A 89 4.63 -1.07 -10.28
N GLU A 90 5.64 -1.68 -10.89
CA GLU A 90 5.80 -1.72 -12.34
C GLU A 90 5.99 -3.17 -12.76
N ASN A 91 5.19 -3.63 -13.72
CA ASN A 91 5.31 -4.98 -14.23
C ASN A 91 6.36 -5.07 -15.32
N CYS A 92 6.62 -6.30 -15.82
CA CYS A 92 7.63 -6.55 -16.85
C CYS A 92 7.28 -5.92 -18.21
N LYS A 93 6.04 -5.47 -18.40
CA LYS A 93 5.61 -4.76 -19.60
C LYS A 93 5.71 -3.24 -19.45
N GLY A 94 6.23 -2.75 -18.33
CA GLY A 94 6.36 -1.32 -18.04
C GLY A 94 5.07 -0.66 -17.57
N ILE A 95 4.02 -1.43 -17.28
CA ILE A 95 2.75 -0.89 -16.77
C ILE A 95 2.89 -0.63 -15.27
N ARG A 96 2.58 0.59 -14.87
CA ARG A 96 2.62 1.01 -13.47
C ARG A 96 1.23 1.00 -12.84
N SER A 97 1.17 0.62 -11.58
CA SER A 97 -0.06 0.63 -10.79
C SER A 97 0.19 1.27 -9.43
N ILE A 98 -0.73 2.13 -9.04
CA ILE A 98 -0.81 2.65 -7.67
C ILE A 98 -1.58 1.62 -6.86
N VAL A 99 -1.03 1.19 -5.74
CA VAL A 99 -1.58 0.11 -4.93
C VAL A 99 -1.92 0.61 -3.53
N GLU A 100 -3.15 0.34 -3.12
CA GLU A 100 -3.62 0.49 -1.74
C GLU A 100 -3.87 -0.89 -1.17
N VAL A 101 -3.36 -1.15 0.02
CA VAL A 101 -3.55 -2.44 0.71
C VAL A 101 -4.52 -2.22 1.86
N LYS A 102 -5.65 -2.94 1.83
CA LYS A 102 -6.72 -2.81 2.82
C LYS A 102 -7.35 -4.16 3.12
N PRO A 103 -7.77 -4.44 4.36
CA PRO A 103 -8.65 -5.58 4.64
C PRO A 103 -9.94 -5.46 3.83
N SER A 104 -10.47 -6.58 3.35
CA SER A 104 -11.69 -6.59 2.53
C SER A 104 -12.88 -5.94 3.25
N SER A 105 -12.94 -6.06 4.58
CA SER A 105 -13.98 -5.43 5.39
C SER A 105 -13.99 -3.90 5.28
N GLN A 106 -12.87 -3.29 4.94
CA GLN A 106 -12.74 -1.84 4.80
C GLN A 106 -12.95 -1.35 3.36
N VAL A 107 -13.16 -2.25 2.43
CA VAL A 107 -13.41 -1.92 1.02
C VAL A 107 -14.90 -1.88 0.71
N GLU A 108 -15.73 -2.32 1.64
CA GLU A 108 -17.19 -2.32 1.52
C GLU A 108 -17.79 -1.10 2.21
N LYS A 109 -18.86 -0.55 1.63
CA LYS A 109 -19.61 0.54 2.23
C LYS A 109 -20.19 0.08 3.58
N PRO A 110 -20.00 0.86 4.67
CA PRO A 110 -20.57 0.52 5.97
C PRO A 110 -22.10 0.47 5.93
N LYS A 111 -22.67 -0.38 6.78
CA LYS A 111 -24.11 -0.45 6.97
C LYS A 111 -24.58 0.73 7.81
N SER A 112 -25.88 1.08 7.71
CA SER A 112 -26.47 2.17 8.50
C SER A 112 -26.33 1.93 10.02
N THR A 113 -26.23 0.67 10.44
CA THR A 113 -26.05 0.26 11.84
C THR A 113 -24.60 0.28 12.32
N ASP A 114 -23.64 0.49 11.41
CA ASP A 114 -22.22 0.54 11.77
C ASP A 114 -21.89 1.82 12.55
N SER A 115 -20.73 1.82 13.20
CA SER A 115 -20.30 2.94 14.03
C SER A 115 -20.07 4.22 13.20
N THR A 116 -20.14 5.36 13.87
CA THR A 116 -19.80 6.66 13.28
C THR A 116 -18.36 6.65 12.76
N TRP A 117 -17.45 6.03 13.50
CA TRP A 117 -16.04 5.89 13.10
C TRP A 117 -15.90 5.14 11.77
N SER A 118 -16.61 4.02 11.59
CA SER A 118 -16.58 3.24 10.36
C SER A 118 -17.10 4.05 9.16
N LYS A 119 -18.18 4.80 9.37
CA LYS A 119 -18.76 5.64 8.32
C LYS A 119 -17.83 6.78 7.91
N GLN A 120 -17.21 7.43 8.88
CA GLN A 120 -16.24 8.51 8.62
C GLN A 120 -14.99 7.99 7.92
N THR A 121 -14.48 6.85 8.36
CA THR A 121 -13.33 6.19 7.72
C THR A 121 -13.63 5.86 6.26
N TRP A 122 -14.84 5.39 5.98
CA TRP A 122 -15.29 5.10 4.62
C TRP A 122 -15.28 6.35 3.74
N ILE A 123 -15.85 7.46 4.23
CA ILE A 123 -15.86 8.73 3.49
C ILE A 123 -14.44 9.18 3.17
N LYS A 124 -13.55 9.11 4.15
CA LYS A 124 -12.14 9.46 3.99
C LYS A 124 -11.46 8.59 2.92
N ASN A 125 -11.68 7.29 2.97
CA ASN A 125 -11.10 6.35 2.00
C ASN A 125 -11.63 6.61 0.59
N VAL A 126 -12.93 6.85 0.44
CA VAL A 126 -13.54 7.15 -0.86
C VAL A 126 -12.92 8.41 -1.47
N ASP A 127 -12.72 9.45 -0.67
CA ASP A 127 -12.11 10.69 -1.14
C ASP A 127 -10.67 10.44 -1.63
N LYS A 128 -9.89 9.69 -0.87
CA LYS A 128 -8.52 9.31 -1.24
C LYS A 128 -8.49 8.47 -2.51
N TRP A 129 -9.34 7.46 -2.59
CA TRP A 129 -9.33 6.52 -3.72
C TRP A 129 -9.81 7.17 -5.01
N ASN A 130 -10.79 8.07 -4.94
CA ASN A 130 -11.22 8.84 -6.11
C ASN A 130 -10.08 9.74 -6.61
N ALA A 131 -9.36 10.38 -5.71
CA ALA A 131 -8.20 11.19 -6.07
C ALA A 131 -7.08 10.33 -6.68
N ALA A 132 -6.85 9.14 -6.13
CA ALA A 132 -5.86 8.20 -6.67
C ALA A 132 -6.23 7.71 -8.07
N LYS A 133 -7.50 7.41 -8.30
CA LYS A 133 -8.00 7.02 -9.64
C LYS A 133 -7.79 8.13 -10.66
N ALA A 134 -8.11 9.37 -10.30
CA ALA A 134 -7.92 10.52 -11.17
C ALA A 134 -6.44 10.76 -11.48
N PHE A 135 -5.59 10.67 -10.47
CA PHE A 135 -4.14 10.78 -10.62
C PHE A 135 -3.60 9.69 -11.55
N ALA A 136 -4.01 8.43 -11.33
CA ALA A 136 -3.58 7.30 -12.14
C ALA A 136 -3.97 7.51 -13.61
N GLN A 137 -5.22 7.89 -13.87
CA GLN A 137 -5.69 8.15 -15.23
C GLN A 137 -4.88 9.25 -15.91
N LYS A 138 -4.59 10.33 -15.19
CA LYS A 138 -3.80 11.45 -15.72
C LYS A 138 -2.37 11.03 -16.10
N HIS A 139 -1.79 10.10 -15.36
CA HIS A 139 -0.40 9.67 -15.54
C HIS A 139 -0.25 8.33 -16.26
N GLY A 140 -1.32 7.81 -16.86
CA GLY A 140 -1.26 6.55 -17.59
C GLY A 140 -1.01 5.33 -16.72
N MET A 141 -1.42 5.39 -15.47
CA MET A 141 -1.26 4.32 -14.48
C MET A 141 -2.61 3.68 -14.17
N LYS A 142 -2.55 2.53 -13.50
CA LYS A 142 -3.74 1.88 -12.92
C LYS A 142 -3.80 2.19 -11.43
N PHE A 143 -5.01 2.11 -10.85
CA PHE A 143 -5.21 2.12 -9.41
C PHE A 143 -5.88 0.82 -9.00
N ILE A 144 -5.27 0.10 -8.06
CA ILE A 144 -5.77 -1.18 -7.57
C ILE A 144 -5.77 -1.21 -6.04
N ILE A 145 -6.76 -1.90 -5.49
CA ILE A 145 -6.84 -2.17 -4.05
C ILE A 145 -6.58 -3.67 -3.85
N ILE A 146 -5.60 -3.97 -3.02
CA ILE A 146 -5.23 -5.35 -2.68
C ILE A 146 -5.78 -5.66 -1.29
N THR A 147 -6.50 -6.76 -1.19
CA THR A 147 -7.04 -7.27 0.08
C THR A 147 -6.42 -8.63 0.40
N GLU A 148 -6.73 -9.18 1.58
CA GLU A 148 -6.29 -10.53 1.96
C GLU A 148 -6.75 -11.60 0.97
N LYS A 149 -7.83 -11.35 0.25
CA LYS A 149 -8.36 -12.28 -0.76
C LYS A 149 -7.41 -12.47 -1.94
N PHE A 150 -6.56 -11.48 -2.21
CA PHE A 150 -5.55 -11.58 -3.26
C PHE A 150 -4.56 -12.71 -2.97
N PHE A 151 -4.27 -12.97 -1.71
CA PHE A 151 -3.32 -14.01 -1.29
C PHE A 151 -3.98 -15.35 -0.99
N SER A 152 -5.31 -15.42 -1.06
CA SER A 152 -6.05 -16.66 -0.88
C SER A 152 -5.92 -17.54 -2.12
N ILE A 153 -5.64 -18.79 -1.87
CA ILE A 153 -5.55 -19.80 -2.93
C ILE A 153 -6.87 -20.57 -3.00
#